data_494e7b023a52aa8c29f4a9cc80e10869
#
_entry.id   494e7b023a52aa8c29f4a9cc80e10869
#
_cell.length_a   1.000
_cell.length_b   1.000
_cell.length_c   1.000
_cell.angle_alpha   90.00
_cell.angle_beta   90.00
_cell.angle_gamma   90.00
#
_symmetry.space_group_name_H-M   'P 1'
#
loop_
_entity.id
_entity.type
_entity.pdbx_description
1 polymer ?
#
loop_
_entity_poly.entity_id
_entity_poly.type
_entity_poly.pdbx_seq_one_letter_code
_entity_poly.pdbx_strand_id
1 'polypeptide(L)'
;MKKLSKNIFILTALFGLVGCGPTSNPTDPTDPSVEPSVEPSVEPTPDPIPEDNKVHIFILAGQSGARGKALASDLDKKETLENKEVQIIADGYTMPALVNIAETPNPSVTYKNMNATYGDVGSEFGPELGLAKALTARYPRNDDGEYRSAIIKYTACGSTFYDHWYSESALADTSLSYNLAQVRTNEKLGKEVGPLTNNYYQLIDKGISYWEDNGFDVVVDGVIFSHGEQDAKFDENMAVYEKTLEYFIQDTRAYIGNPDLPFIITEALTNSAKYSNELRAIQARVAEKTGAMLLDSSDLYQNTFEPWHLGARSNVILGERAGAELIALKDNRVITGYNVEETTINVQVNTKLGLPNYLTAIFEDEAEALVPVTWDASFDPTETGKFNVKATCSYNTHVFEEEVEVNVVNEPHVNAYIDDAQYGKETAIGDKVTIKFANTEKGLYVAAKATDDDIWTDGEEWKQKDMGQMGVNDDLGIYVTTGDASERYSVMISSTDLLRVYKPGVDTAAPTSDMPSNNLYYKGEANNFSHRTLTEGVVNGGECSEIRWELFISYEDLGIENPADLKVFARYGDISSANGLGTDKVEVRSYFANSNASHEKDIANYISINDLL
;
A
#
# COMPACT_ATOMS: atom_id res chain seq x y z
N MET A 1 -4.66 -16.20 -29.10
CA MET A 1 -5.75 -15.23 -29.25
C MET A 1 -7.05 -15.84 -28.75
N LYS A 2 -7.40 -15.62 -27.53
CA LYS A 2 -8.75 -15.81 -26.96
C LYS A 2 -8.92 -14.73 -25.90
N LYS A 3 -9.81 -13.78 -26.20
CA LYS A 3 -10.24 -12.74 -25.27
C LYS A 3 -10.96 -13.39 -24.08
N LEU A 4 -10.49 -13.17 -22.87
CA LEU A 4 -11.27 -13.40 -21.66
C LEU A 4 -12.05 -12.11 -21.35
N SER A 5 -13.36 -12.19 -21.44
CA SER A 5 -14.27 -11.15 -20.97
C SER A 5 -14.39 -11.27 -19.43
N LYS A 6 -14.10 -10.19 -18.73
CA LYS A 6 -14.42 -10.07 -17.29
C LYS A 6 -15.92 -9.80 -17.14
N ASN A 7 -16.64 -10.77 -16.63
CA ASN A 7 -18.02 -10.58 -16.20
C ASN A 7 -18.02 -10.10 -14.74
N ILE A 8 -18.43 -8.86 -14.55
CA ILE A 8 -18.77 -8.31 -13.25
C ILE A 8 -20.18 -8.79 -12.94
N PHE A 9 -20.35 -9.55 -11.86
CA PHE A 9 -21.66 -9.92 -11.32
C PHE A 9 -22.13 -8.84 -10.34
N ILE A 10 -23.15 -8.10 -10.75
CA ILE A 10 -23.92 -7.22 -9.89
C ILE A 10 -24.99 -8.08 -9.22
N LEU A 11 -24.95 -8.20 -7.90
CA LEU A 11 -25.96 -8.88 -7.12
C LEU A 11 -27.11 -7.91 -6.84
N THR A 12 -28.18 -8.01 -7.62
CA THR A 12 -29.41 -7.25 -7.39
C THR A 12 -30.32 -8.05 -6.44
N ALA A 13 -30.52 -7.57 -5.24
CA ALA A 13 -31.52 -8.13 -4.32
C ALA A 13 -32.92 -7.71 -4.75
N LEU A 14 -33.72 -8.67 -5.21
CA LEU A 14 -35.13 -8.48 -5.52
C LEU A 14 -35.96 -8.66 -4.24
N PHE A 15 -36.57 -7.59 -3.73
CA PHE A 15 -37.64 -7.66 -2.77
C PHE A 15 -38.97 -7.92 -3.50
N GLY A 16 -39.55 -9.10 -3.27
CA GLY A 16 -40.88 -9.45 -3.77
C GLY A 16 -41.98 -8.86 -2.88
N LEU A 17 -42.75 -7.96 -3.44
CA LEU A 17 -44.02 -7.50 -2.87
C LEU A 17 -45.12 -8.54 -3.16
N VAL A 18 -45.67 -9.12 -2.12
CA VAL A 18 -46.93 -9.92 -2.18
C VAL A 18 -48.10 -9.00 -1.89
N GLY A 19 -48.90 -8.77 -2.89
CA GLY A 19 -50.13 -8.00 -2.79
C GLY A 19 -51.29 -8.88 -2.25
N CYS A 20 -52.00 -8.37 -1.26
CA CYS A 20 -53.29 -8.87 -0.83
C CYS A 20 -54.41 -8.14 -1.55
N GLY A 21 -55.33 -8.86 -2.18
CA GLY A 21 -56.62 -8.36 -2.61
C GLY A 21 -57.76 -8.95 -1.78
N PRO A 22 -58.93 -8.29 -1.67
CA PRO A 22 -59.90 -8.54 -0.63
C PRO A 22 -61.10 -9.40 -1.08
N THR A 23 -61.69 -10.17 -0.15
CA THR A 23 -63.12 -10.54 -0.27
C THR A 23 -63.79 -10.71 1.09
N SER A 24 -64.75 -9.83 1.31
CA SER A 24 -66.12 -9.95 1.90
C SER A 24 -66.45 -10.85 3.08
N ASN A 25 -67.01 -10.22 4.09
CA ASN A 25 -67.88 -10.62 5.21
C ASN A 25 -69.15 -11.40 4.79
N PRO A 26 -70.08 -11.89 5.69
CA PRO A 26 -70.13 -11.80 7.16
C PRO A 26 -70.70 -13.10 7.85
N THR A 27 -70.63 -13.22 9.16
CA THR A 27 -71.76 -13.44 10.11
C THR A 27 -71.28 -13.95 11.48
N ASP A 28 -71.82 -13.34 12.51
CA ASP A 28 -71.82 -13.55 13.94
C ASP A 28 -72.65 -14.78 14.33
N PRO A 29 -72.76 -15.33 15.60
CA PRO A 29 -72.26 -14.83 16.88
C PRO A 29 -71.76 -15.93 17.91
N THR A 30 -71.11 -15.43 18.98
CA THR A 30 -71.06 -15.93 20.38
C THR A 30 -70.45 -17.29 20.71
N ASP A 31 -69.24 -17.22 21.35
CA ASP A 31 -68.89 -18.09 22.48
C ASP A 31 -67.89 -17.34 23.42
N PRO A 32 -68.21 -17.23 24.74
CA PRO A 32 -67.39 -16.53 25.70
C PRO A 32 -66.52 -17.51 26.52
N SER A 33 -65.31 -17.80 26.10
CA SER A 33 -64.32 -18.36 27.00
C SER A 33 -62.91 -18.30 26.33
N VAL A 34 -62.31 -17.10 26.33
CA VAL A 34 -60.87 -16.99 26.06
C VAL A 34 -60.27 -16.31 27.27
N GLU A 35 -59.45 -17.07 28.02
CA GLU A 35 -58.50 -16.51 29.00
C GLU A 35 -57.59 -15.47 28.36
N PRO A 36 -57.22 -14.39 29.06
CA PRO A 36 -56.30 -13.41 28.51
C PRO A 36 -54.93 -14.06 28.33
N SER A 37 -54.48 -14.19 27.08
CA SER A 37 -53.10 -14.51 26.76
C SER A 37 -52.24 -13.40 27.32
N VAL A 38 -51.39 -13.73 28.29
CA VAL A 38 -50.30 -12.85 28.76
C VAL A 38 -49.37 -12.67 27.57
N GLU A 39 -49.36 -11.48 27.00
CA GLU A 39 -48.29 -11.07 26.06
C GLU A 39 -46.93 -11.29 26.77
N PRO A 40 -45.95 -11.92 26.12
CA PRO A 40 -44.63 -12.00 26.68
C PRO A 40 -44.12 -10.55 26.90
N SER A 41 -43.81 -10.23 28.14
CA SER A 41 -43.14 -8.97 28.47
C SER A 41 -41.84 -8.90 27.66
N VAL A 42 -41.81 -8.04 26.65
CA VAL A 42 -40.58 -7.65 25.97
C VAL A 42 -39.76 -6.98 27.06
N GLU A 43 -38.65 -7.62 27.45
CA GLU A 43 -37.66 -6.95 28.29
C GLU A 43 -37.32 -5.64 27.56
N PRO A 44 -37.23 -4.50 28.26
CA PRO A 44 -36.87 -3.25 27.65
C PRO A 44 -35.46 -3.45 27.06
N THR A 45 -35.32 -3.23 25.75
CA THR A 45 -34.01 -3.11 25.11
C THR A 45 -33.25 -2.07 25.92
N PRO A 46 -32.05 -2.40 26.41
CA PRO A 46 -31.25 -1.42 27.13
C PRO A 46 -31.15 -0.13 26.28
N ASP A 47 -31.28 1.01 26.95
CA ASP A 47 -31.12 2.30 26.31
C ASP A 47 -29.79 2.29 25.52
N PRO A 48 -29.74 2.85 24.31
CA PRO A 48 -28.50 2.92 23.55
C PRO A 48 -27.45 3.65 24.41
N ILE A 49 -26.30 3.00 24.58
CA ILE A 49 -25.18 3.56 25.32
C ILE A 49 -24.81 4.88 24.66
N PRO A 50 -24.69 5.99 25.42
CA PRO A 50 -24.28 7.26 24.87
C PRO A 50 -22.97 7.12 24.08
N GLU A 51 -22.90 7.70 22.87
CA GLU A 51 -21.69 7.70 22.03
C GLU A 51 -20.47 8.20 22.80
N ASP A 52 -20.66 9.08 23.77
CA ASP A 52 -19.63 9.71 24.59
C ASP A 52 -18.82 8.74 25.47
N ASN A 53 -19.34 7.53 25.73
CA ASN A 53 -18.63 6.54 26.55
C ASN A 53 -18.00 5.40 25.75
N LYS A 54 -17.97 5.50 24.43
CA LYS A 54 -17.39 4.46 23.55
C LYS A 54 -15.95 4.75 23.19
N VAL A 55 -15.14 3.68 23.16
CA VAL A 55 -13.80 3.70 22.56
C VAL A 55 -13.78 2.74 21.37
N HIS A 56 -13.43 3.28 20.21
CA HIS A 56 -13.29 2.57 18.96
C HIS A 56 -11.87 2.01 18.83
N ILE A 57 -11.74 0.70 18.74
CA ILE A 57 -10.44 0.01 18.64
C ILE A 57 -10.22 -0.49 17.23
N PHE A 58 -9.05 -0.13 16.68
CA PHE A 58 -8.53 -0.59 15.39
C PHE A 58 -7.28 -1.43 15.63
N ILE A 59 -7.23 -2.61 15.02
CA ILE A 59 -6.13 -3.55 15.22
C ILE A 59 -5.23 -3.51 13.98
N LEU A 60 -3.94 -3.28 14.18
CA LEU A 60 -2.91 -3.32 13.15
C LEU A 60 -1.96 -4.48 13.46
N ALA A 61 -1.91 -5.47 12.59
CA ALA A 61 -1.09 -6.66 12.81
C ALA A 61 -0.35 -7.11 11.54
N GLY A 62 0.65 -7.96 11.73
CA GLY A 62 1.40 -8.55 10.64
C GLY A 62 2.91 -8.52 10.81
N GLN A 63 3.62 -8.43 9.69
CA GLN A 63 5.08 -8.44 9.69
C GLN A 63 5.69 -7.03 9.55
N SER A 64 6.83 -6.92 8.85
CA SER A 64 7.57 -5.67 8.72
C SER A 64 6.80 -4.55 8.02
N GLY A 65 5.91 -4.86 7.07
CA GLY A 65 5.01 -3.88 6.46
C GLY A 65 4.07 -3.23 7.48
N ALA A 66 3.49 -4.01 8.40
CA ALA A 66 2.69 -3.49 9.50
C ALA A 66 3.55 -2.82 10.59
N ARG A 67 4.76 -3.35 10.85
CA ARG A 67 5.65 -2.77 11.86
C ARG A 67 6.14 -1.40 11.46
N GLY A 68 6.54 -1.25 10.20
CA GLY A 68 7.04 0.00 9.65
C GLY A 68 8.56 0.13 9.74
N LYS A 69 9.10 0.52 8.60
CA LYS A 69 10.53 0.74 8.36
C LYS A 69 10.80 2.14 7.80
N ALA A 70 9.79 2.97 7.75
CA ALA A 70 9.93 4.33 7.28
C ALA A 70 10.53 5.22 8.37
N LEU A 71 11.53 6.02 8.00
CA LEU A 71 12.17 6.95 8.95
C LEU A 71 11.26 8.16 9.21
N ALA A 72 11.08 8.50 10.47
CA ALA A 72 10.38 9.72 10.88
C ALA A 72 11.00 11.01 10.30
N SER A 73 12.32 11.00 10.03
CA SER A 73 13.02 12.11 9.39
C SER A 73 12.62 12.35 7.93
N ASP A 74 11.96 11.37 7.32
CA ASP A 74 11.57 11.38 5.90
C ASP A 74 10.14 11.87 5.68
N LEU A 75 9.42 12.13 6.78
CA LEU A 75 8.11 12.76 6.72
C LEU A 75 8.21 14.19 6.18
N ASP A 76 7.21 14.59 5.41
CA ASP A 76 7.06 15.98 5.00
C ASP A 76 7.03 16.87 6.25
N LYS A 77 7.62 18.06 6.16
CA LYS A 77 7.63 19.05 7.25
C LYS A 77 6.24 19.50 7.69
N LYS A 78 5.22 19.26 6.85
CA LYS A 78 3.83 19.53 7.16
C LYS A 78 3.18 18.42 8.00
N GLU A 79 3.76 17.22 8.00
CA GLU A 79 3.24 16.10 8.78
C GLU A 79 3.61 16.23 10.25
N THR A 80 2.62 15.99 11.11
CA THR A 80 2.84 15.98 12.56
C THR A 80 3.38 14.64 13.00
N LEU A 81 4.52 14.65 13.69
CA LEU A 81 5.15 13.43 14.23
C LEU A 81 4.41 12.86 15.44
N GLU A 82 3.53 13.62 16.07
CA GLU A 82 2.80 13.24 17.28
C GLU A 82 1.30 13.48 17.08
N ASN A 83 0.51 12.47 17.40
CA ASN A 83 -0.94 12.56 17.44
C ASN A 83 -1.43 12.37 18.88
N LYS A 84 -2.09 13.38 19.44
CA LYS A 84 -2.58 13.38 20.83
C LYS A 84 -4.03 12.94 20.96
N GLU A 85 -4.73 12.75 19.84
CA GLU A 85 -6.13 12.38 19.79
C GLU A 85 -6.35 10.86 19.89
N VAL A 86 -5.33 10.07 19.50
CA VAL A 86 -5.38 8.61 19.44
C VAL A 86 -4.34 8.01 20.36
N GLN A 87 -4.72 6.95 21.07
CA GLN A 87 -3.77 6.15 21.85
C GLN A 87 -3.40 4.85 21.13
N ILE A 88 -2.18 4.38 21.39
CA ILE A 88 -1.68 3.11 20.85
C ILE A 88 -1.07 2.25 21.95
N ILE A 89 -1.41 0.96 21.95
CA ILE A 89 -0.65 -0.09 22.63
C ILE A 89 0.07 -0.90 21.56
N ALA A 90 1.39 -0.97 21.62
CA ALA A 90 2.20 -1.64 20.60
C ALA A 90 3.18 -2.62 21.23
N ASP A 91 3.25 -3.82 20.64
CA ASP A 91 4.23 -4.86 20.97
C ASP A 91 4.65 -5.62 19.70
N GLY A 92 5.69 -6.43 19.81
CA GLY A 92 6.13 -7.26 18.69
C GLY A 92 7.63 -7.53 18.71
N TYR A 93 8.12 -8.06 17.58
CA TYR A 93 9.48 -8.60 17.48
C TYR A 93 10.21 -8.05 16.26
N THR A 94 11.53 -7.89 16.43
CA THR A 94 12.49 -7.77 15.32
C THR A 94 12.89 -9.16 14.84
N MET A 95 13.39 -9.29 13.60
CA MET A 95 13.76 -10.58 13.01
C MET A 95 14.68 -11.42 13.91
N PRO A 96 15.77 -10.91 14.50
CA PRO A 96 16.67 -11.73 15.33
C PRO A 96 15.99 -12.32 16.58
N ALA A 97 14.93 -11.70 17.07
CA ALA A 97 14.23 -12.15 18.28
C ALA A 97 13.20 -13.25 18.02
N LEU A 98 12.85 -13.54 16.77
CA LEU A 98 11.89 -14.59 16.40
C LEU A 98 12.33 -16.01 16.75
N VAL A 99 13.63 -16.22 16.97
CA VAL A 99 14.16 -17.52 17.39
C VAL A 99 13.75 -17.91 18.83
N ASN A 100 13.26 -16.94 19.62
CA ASN A 100 12.85 -17.17 20.99
C ASN A 100 11.73 -16.21 21.41
N ILE A 101 10.53 -16.46 20.88
CA ILE A 101 9.34 -15.64 21.17
C ILE A 101 8.86 -15.92 22.61
N ALA A 102 8.65 -14.88 23.39
CA ALA A 102 8.13 -15.00 24.75
C ALA A 102 6.72 -15.65 24.76
N GLU A 103 6.36 -16.29 25.87
CA GLU A 103 5.04 -16.95 26.01
C GLU A 103 3.88 -15.95 26.05
N THR A 104 4.15 -14.75 26.50
CA THR A 104 3.17 -13.66 26.61
C THR A 104 3.72 -12.38 26.01
N PRO A 105 2.86 -11.44 25.60
CA PRO A 105 3.27 -10.08 25.26
C PRO A 105 4.06 -9.43 26.39
N ASN A 106 4.89 -8.46 26.05
CA ASN A 106 5.64 -7.72 27.05
C ASN A 106 4.69 -7.11 28.09
N PRO A 107 4.79 -7.50 29.38
CA PRO A 107 3.88 -7.02 30.42
C PRO A 107 3.95 -5.50 30.65
N SER A 108 5.07 -4.87 30.27
CA SER A 108 5.30 -3.43 30.45
C SER A 108 4.64 -2.56 29.36
N VAL A 109 4.13 -3.14 28.26
CA VAL A 109 3.45 -2.33 27.25
C VAL A 109 2.11 -1.85 27.78
N THR A 110 1.80 -0.59 27.52
CA THR A 110 0.55 0.06 27.87
C THR A 110 0.20 1.09 26.81
N TYR A 111 -1.02 1.61 26.86
CA TYR A 111 -1.42 2.69 25.97
C TYR A 111 -0.59 3.95 26.17
N LYS A 112 -0.24 4.59 25.07
CA LYS A 112 0.51 5.85 24.97
C LYS A 112 -0.05 6.69 23.83
N ASN A 113 0.27 7.98 23.81
CA ASN A 113 -0.03 8.82 22.66
C ASN A 113 0.68 8.28 21.41
N MET A 114 0.00 8.38 20.29
CA MET A 114 0.53 8.02 19.00
C MET A 114 1.66 8.97 18.58
N ASN A 115 2.75 8.43 18.08
CA ASN A 115 3.84 9.20 17.47
C ASN A 115 4.60 8.35 16.42
N ALA A 116 5.55 8.94 15.73
CA ALA A 116 6.31 8.28 14.68
C ALA A 116 7.51 7.47 15.21
N THR A 117 7.30 6.62 16.22
CA THR A 117 8.36 5.81 16.86
C THR A 117 7.97 4.36 17.14
N TYR A 118 6.88 3.89 16.52
CA TYR A 118 6.36 2.54 16.74
C TYR A 118 6.78 1.53 15.67
N GLY A 119 7.77 1.87 14.84
CA GLY A 119 8.40 0.99 13.86
C GLY A 119 9.36 -0.03 14.47
N ASP A 120 10.25 -0.54 13.64
CA ASP A 120 11.22 -1.58 14.05
C ASP A 120 12.27 -1.03 15.01
N VAL A 121 12.74 0.19 14.78
CA VAL A 121 13.58 0.95 15.72
C VAL A 121 12.91 2.28 16.07
N GLY A 122 13.31 2.90 17.18
CA GLY A 122 12.62 4.06 17.74
C GLY A 122 12.64 5.36 16.92
N SER A 123 13.19 5.34 15.70
CA SER A 123 13.13 6.43 14.71
C SER A 123 12.29 6.06 13.50
N GLU A 124 11.67 4.89 13.50
CA GLU A 124 10.86 4.36 12.40
C GLU A 124 9.39 4.28 12.78
N PHE A 125 8.54 4.28 11.76
CA PHE A 125 7.09 4.13 11.90
C PHE A 125 6.52 3.35 10.71
N GLY A 126 5.26 2.93 10.83
CA GLY A 126 4.49 2.25 9.81
C GLY A 126 3.13 2.91 9.55
N PRO A 127 2.14 2.14 9.07
CA PRO A 127 0.82 2.68 8.73
C PRO A 127 0.04 3.28 9.90
N GLU A 128 0.43 3.01 11.14
CA GLU A 128 -0.28 3.52 12.33
C GLU A 128 -0.39 5.03 12.39
N LEU A 129 0.58 5.77 11.82
CA LEU A 129 0.53 7.23 11.83
C LEU A 129 -0.59 7.74 10.92
N GLY A 130 -0.71 7.20 9.72
CA GLY A 130 -1.81 7.52 8.81
C GLY A 130 -3.16 7.04 9.32
N LEU A 131 -3.21 5.85 9.92
CA LEU A 131 -4.42 5.36 10.59
C LEU A 131 -4.87 6.33 11.68
N ALA A 132 -3.95 6.81 12.52
CA ALA A 132 -4.28 7.78 13.55
C ALA A 132 -4.81 9.11 12.99
N LYS A 133 -4.34 9.57 11.82
CA LYS A 133 -4.90 10.73 11.14
C LYS A 133 -6.38 10.50 10.75
N ALA A 134 -6.68 9.37 10.14
CA ALA A 134 -8.06 9.02 9.78
C ALA A 134 -8.97 8.92 11.03
N LEU A 135 -8.46 8.32 12.10
CA LEU A 135 -9.21 8.20 13.35
C LEU A 135 -9.46 9.54 14.01
N THR A 136 -8.49 10.46 13.97
CA THR A 136 -8.66 11.82 14.50
C THR A 136 -9.76 12.58 13.77
N ALA A 137 -9.87 12.41 12.45
CA ALA A 137 -10.91 13.06 11.66
C ALA A 137 -12.33 12.55 12.01
N ARG A 138 -12.45 11.35 12.56
CA ARG A 138 -13.75 10.76 12.90
C ARG A 138 -14.02 10.67 14.38
N TYR A 139 -13.02 10.32 15.17
CA TYR A 139 -13.12 10.06 16.60
C TYR A 139 -12.10 10.91 17.39
N PRO A 140 -12.16 12.27 17.28
CA PRO A 140 -11.32 13.13 18.11
C PRO A 140 -11.68 12.93 19.58
N ARG A 141 -10.82 13.38 20.48
CA ARG A 141 -11.13 13.41 21.90
C ARG A 141 -12.42 14.23 22.14
N ASN A 142 -13.21 13.80 23.11
CA ASN A 142 -14.41 14.55 23.48
C ASN A 142 -14.05 15.87 24.21
N ASP A 143 -15.05 16.70 24.50
CA ASP A 143 -14.87 17.99 25.19
C ASP A 143 -14.27 17.86 26.59
N ASP A 144 -14.47 16.71 27.26
CA ASP A 144 -13.87 16.39 28.55
C ASP A 144 -12.40 15.90 28.41
N GLY A 145 -11.91 15.75 27.20
CA GLY A 145 -10.57 15.33 26.87
C GLY A 145 -10.34 13.82 26.94
N GLU A 146 -11.40 13.02 26.92
CA GLU A 146 -11.32 11.56 26.89
C GLU A 146 -11.09 11.03 25.49
N TYR A 147 -10.34 9.95 25.39
CA TYR A 147 -10.06 9.30 24.10
C TYR A 147 -11.27 8.55 23.58
N ARG A 148 -11.52 8.71 22.27
CA ARG A 148 -12.61 8.05 21.54
C ARG A 148 -12.11 6.95 20.61
N SER A 149 -10.81 6.88 20.37
CA SER A 149 -10.21 5.85 19.51
C SER A 149 -8.84 5.39 20.01
N ALA A 150 -8.52 4.13 19.72
CA ALA A 150 -7.25 3.53 20.08
C ALA A 150 -6.80 2.50 19.03
N ILE A 151 -5.49 2.29 18.95
CA ILE A 151 -4.86 1.30 18.08
C ILE A 151 -4.23 0.20 18.96
N ILE A 152 -4.50 -1.05 18.63
CA ILE A 152 -3.74 -2.20 19.12
C ILE A 152 -2.82 -2.64 17.99
N LYS A 153 -1.50 -2.54 18.18
CA LYS A 153 -0.50 -2.89 17.18
C LYS A 153 0.34 -4.08 17.64
N TYR A 154 0.23 -5.21 16.92
CA TYR A 154 1.08 -6.38 17.17
C TYR A 154 1.77 -6.85 15.89
N THR A 155 3.10 -6.73 15.84
CA THR A 155 3.84 -6.92 14.59
C THR A 155 5.18 -7.61 14.80
N ALA A 156 5.63 -8.40 13.81
CA ALA A 156 6.90 -9.09 13.90
C ALA A 156 7.62 -9.14 12.54
N CYS A 157 8.74 -8.41 12.43
CA CYS A 157 9.55 -8.39 11.21
C CYS A 157 10.08 -9.78 10.84
N GLY A 158 9.96 -10.15 9.56
CA GLY A 158 10.48 -11.42 9.06
C GLY A 158 9.71 -12.66 9.51
N SER A 159 8.54 -12.49 10.10
CA SER A 159 7.68 -13.61 10.52
C SER A 159 6.90 -14.21 9.34
N THR A 160 6.49 -15.46 9.48
CA THR A 160 5.78 -16.25 8.48
C THR A 160 4.55 -16.92 9.07
N PHE A 161 3.63 -17.32 8.22
CA PHE A 161 2.57 -18.23 8.64
C PHE A 161 3.12 -19.61 8.98
N TYR A 162 4.09 -20.09 8.22
CA TYR A 162 4.69 -21.41 8.42
C TYR A 162 5.34 -21.59 9.80
N ASP A 163 6.00 -20.56 10.32
CA ASP A 163 6.74 -20.64 11.60
C ASP A 163 5.98 -20.06 12.79
N HIS A 164 5.06 -19.06 12.56
CA HIS A 164 4.72 -18.17 13.65
C HIS A 164 3.23 -17.81 13.81
N TRP A 165 2.49 -17.63 12.69
CA TRP A 165 1.14 -17.03 12.72
C TRP A 165 0.01 -18.04 12.48
N TYR A 166 0.27 -19.32 12.44
CA TYR A 166 -0.80 -20.32 12.26
C TYR A 166 -1.81 -20.29 13.42
N SER A 167 -3.10 -20.36 13.08
CA SER A 167 -4.22 -20.37 14.03
C SER A 167 -4.65 -21.79 14.38
N GLU A 168 -5.61 -21.94 15.29
CA GLU A 168 -6.10 -23.24 15.72
C GLU A 168 -6.75 -24.05 14.59
N SER A 169 -7.53 -23.40 13.71
CA SER A 169 -8.12 -24.09 12.56
C SER A 169 -7.07 -24.50 11.53
N ALA A 170 -6.04 -23.69 11.35
CA ALA A 170 -4.90 -24.02 10.50
C ALA A 170 -4.15 -25.26 11.02
N LEU A 171 -3.90 -25.34 12.33
CA LEU A 171 -3.29 -26.53 12.94
C LEU A 171 -4.18 -27.77 12.89
N ALA A 172 -5.49 -27.62 12.92
CA ALA A 172 -6.45 -28.71 12.82
C ALA A 172 -6.54 -29.31 11.40
N ASP A 173 -6.14 -28.55 10.37
CA ASP A 173 -6.10 -29.03 9.00
C ASP A 173 -4.85 -29.89 8.74
N THR A 174 -5.04 -31.22 8.78
CA THR A 174 -3.95 -32.18 8.62
C THR A 174 -3.32 -32.23 7.22
N SER A 175 -3.89 -31.49 6.26
CA SER A 175 -3.28 -31.34 4.93
C SER A 175 -2.17 -30.29 4.90
N LEU A 176 -2.05 -29.47 5.94
CA LEU A 176 -1.04 -28.43 6.09
C LEU A 176 0.07 -28.89 7.04
N SER A 177 1.26 -28.34 6.86
CA SER A 177 2.42 -28.63 7.70
C SER A 177 3.10 -27.36 8.16
N TYR A 178 3.40 -27.24 9.44
CA TYR A 178 3.99 -26.06 10.07
C TYR A 178 5.25 -26.42 10.85
N ASN A 179 6.11 -25.43 11.07
CA ASN A 179 7.17 -25.54 12.04
C ASN A 179 6.59 -25.37 13.46
N LEU A 180 6.50 -26.46 14.21
CA LEU A 180 5.88 -26.49 15.54
C LEU A 180 6.86 -26.23 16.70
N ALA A 181 8.10 -25.79 16.42
CA ALA A 181 9.14 -25.61 17.45
C ALA A 181 8.73 -24.64 18.56
N GLN A 182 7.86 -23.68 18.27
CA GLN A 182 7.41 -22.66 19.21
C GLN A 182 5.87 -22.63 19.38
N VAL A 183 5.17 -23.73 19.08
CA VAL A 183 3.70 -23.81 19.28
C VAL A 183 3.32 -23.45 20.72
N ARG A 184 2.18 -22.78 20.91
CA ARG A 184 1.67 -22.35 22.21
C ARG A 184 0.24 -22.82 22.44
N THR A 185 -0.11 -23.12 23.68
CA THR A 185 -1.52 -23.29 24.07
C THR A 185 -2.07 -21.93 24.48
N ASN A 186 -3.04 -21.41 23.73
CA ASN A 186 -3.73 -20.18 24.12
C ASN A 186 -4.70 -20.49 25.27
N GLU A 187 -4.58 -19.78 26.38
CA GLU A 187 -5.33 -20.06 27.62
C GLU A 187 -6.83 -19.87 27.45
N LYS A 188 -7.26 -18.82 26.73
CA LYS A 188 -8.67 -18.50 26.50
C LYS A 188 -9.34 -19.53 25.58
N LEU A 189 -8.65 -19.97 24.54
CA LEU A 189 -9.16 -20.96 23.61
C LEU A 189 -9.02 -22.40 24.14
N GLY A 190 -8.05 -22.69 24.98
CA GLY A 190 -7.63 -24.05 25.36
C GLY A 190 -7.11 -24.86 24.18
N LYS A 191 -6.58 -24.22 23.13
CA LYS A 191 -6.11 -24.82 21.88
C LYS A 191 -4.69 -24.35 21.54
N GLU A 192 -4.01 -25.17 20.75
CA GLU A 192 -2.69 -24.83 20.21
C GLU A 192 -2.79 -23.86 19.05
N VAL A 193 -1.86 -22.89 19.01
CA VAL A 193 -1.72 -21.86 17.97
C VAL A 193 -0.23 -21.52 17.79
N GLY A 194 0.09 -20.78 16.75
CA GLY A 194 1.42 -20.22 16.54
C GLY A 194 1.81 -19.23 17.65
N PRO A 195 3.12 -19.06 17.90
CA PRO A 195 3.59 -18.23 19.00
C PRO A 195 3.19 -16.76 18.86
N LEU A 196 3.19 -16.23 17.63
CA LEU A 196 2.76 -14.85 17.38
C LEU A 196 1.24 -14.71 17.41
N THR A 197 0.49 -15.70 16.93
CA THR A 197 -0.99 -15.73 17.06
C THR A 197 -1.41 -15.72 18.53
N ASN A 198 -0.73 -16.51 19.37
CA ASN A 198 -0.99 -16.50 20.82
C ASN A 198 -0.79 -15.11 21.43
N ASN A 199 0.35 -14.48 21.17
CA ASN A 199 0.66 -13.18 21.74
C ASN A 199 -0.21 -12.06 21.14
N TYR A 200 -0.58 -12.15 19.88
CA TYR A 200 -1.53 -11.27 19.22
C TYR A 200 -2.90 -11.30 19.93
N TYR A 201 -3.44 -12.48 20.17
CA TYR A 201 -4.71 -12.63 20.89
C TYR A 201 -4.63 -12.09 22.32
N GLN A 202 -3.55 -12.37 23.04
CA GLN A 202 -3.36 -11.85 24.41
C GLN A 202 -3.22 -10.31 24.44
N LEU A 203 -2.57 -9.71 23.42
CA LEU A 203 -2.47 -8.25 23.33
C LEU A 203 -3.84 -7.61 23.03
N ILE A 204 -4.67 -8.26 22.22
CA ILE A 204 -6.07 -7.84 21.98
C ILE A 204 -6.84 -7.83 23.29
N ASP A 205 -6.83 -8.94 24.02
CA ASP A 205 -7.51 -9.02 25.32
C ASP A 205 -7.02 -7.94 26.29
N LYS A 206 -5.70 -7.75 26.38
CA LYS A 206 -5.09 -6.70 27.22
C LYS A 206 -5.53 -5.30 26.81
N GLY A 207 -5.57 -5.03 25.50
CA GLY A 207 -5.96 -3.72 24.97
C GLY A 207 -7.44 -3.42 25.20
N ILE A 208 -8.32 -4.40 25.03
CA ILE A 208 -9.76 -4.28 25.30
C ILE A 208 -10.00 -4.07 26.80
N SER A 209 -9.48 -4.98 27.64
CA SER A 209 -9.69 -4.93 29.10
C SER A 209 -9.19 -3.62 29.70
N TYR A 210 -8.14 -3.01 29.17
CA TYR A 210 -7.67 -1.70 29.65
C TYR A 210 -8.79 -0.65 29.60
N TRP A 211 -9.55 -0.57 28.51
CA TRP A 211 -10.62 0.42 28.37
C TRP A 211 -11.86 0.03 29.16
N GLU A 212 -12.23 -1.27 29.18
CA GLU A 212 -13.36 -1.77 29.97
C GLU A 212 -13.15 -1.54 31.47
N ASP A 213 -11.94 -1.81 32.00
CA ASP A 213 -11.56 -1.58 33.39
C ASP A 213 -11.56 -0.07 33.76
N ASN A 214 -11.42 0.82 32.78
CA ASN A 214 -11.54 2.27 32.97
C ASN A 214 -12.97 2.78 32.72
N GLY A 215 -13.94 1.88 32.52
CA GLY A 215 -15.37 2.19 32.45
C GLY A 215 -15.87 2.58 31.06
N PHE A 216 -15.09 2.34 30.02
CA PHE A 216 -15.52 2.57 28.64
C PHE A 216 -16.19 1.35 28.03
N ASP A 217 -17.12 1.61 27.14
CA ASP A 217 -17.68 0.60 26.25
C ASP A 217 -16.80 0.44 25.01
N VAL A 218 -16.30 -0.77 24.77
CA VAL A 218 -15.32 -1.02 23.72
C VAL A 218 -15.99 -1.54 22.46
N VAL A 219 -15.68 -0.90 21.34
CA VAL A 219 -16.08 -1.35 19.99
C VAL A 219 -14.82 -1.67 19.19
N VAL A 220 -14.67 -2.94 18.79
CA VAL A 220 -13.60 -3.30 17.84
C VAL A 220 -14.14 -3.09 16.43
N ASP A 221 -13.54 -2.13 15.70
CA ASP A 221 -14.03 -1.69 14.39
C ASP A 221 -13.44 -2.45 13.22
N GLY A 222 -12.24 -3.01 13.37
CA GLY A 222 -11.66 -3.82 12.32
C GLY A 222 -10.21 -4.20 12.57
N VAL A 223 -9.71 -5.04 11.67
CA VAL A 223 -8.32 -5.51 11.65
C VAL A 223 -7.68 -5.11 10.32
N ILE A 224 -6.46 -4.59 10.40
CA ILE A 224 -5.58 -4.32 9.26
C ILE A 224 -4.40 -5.29 9.38
N PHE A 225 -4.20 -6.12 8.35
CA PHE A 225 -3.18 -7.16 8.36
C PHE A 225 -2.25 -7.01 7.16
N SER A 226 -0.98 -6.70 7.43
CA SER A 226 0.07 -6.56 6.42
C SER A 226 1.08 -7.68 6.57
N HIS A 227 1.03 -8.66 5.66
CA HIS A 227 1.78 -9.90 5.82
C HIS A 227 2.00 -10.62 4.49
N GLY A 228 3.06 -11.41 4.41
CA GLY A 228 3.29 -12.40 3.36
C GLY A 228 4.61 -12.27 2.61
N GLU A 229 5.26 -11.11 2.62
CA GLU A 229 6.49 -10.89 1.86
C GLU A 229 7.63 -11.84 2.30
N GLN A 230 7.67 -12.20 3.58
CA GLN A 230 8.64 -13.19 4.06
C GLN A 230 8.25 -14.61 3.65
N ASP A 231 6.94 -14.93 3.64
CA ASP A 231 6.46 -16.21 3.14
C ASP A 231 6.75 -16.37 1.66
N ALA A 232 6.59 -15.31 0.87
CA ALA A 232 6.83 -15.30 -0.57
C ALA A 232 8.30 -15.53 -0.99
N LYS A 233 9.21 -15.72 -0.04
CA LYS A 233 10.61 -16.10 -0.32
C LYS A 233 10.84 -17.61 -0.41
N PHE A 234 9.95 -18.43 0.18
CA PHE A 234 10.18 -19.86 0.40
C PHE A 234 8.99 -20.70 -0.07
N ASP A 235 9.30 -21.80 -0.74
CA ASP A 235 8.31 -22.72 -1.33
C ASP A 235 7.42 -23.36 -0.24
N GLU A 236 8.02 -23.76 0.89
CA GLU A 236 7.31 -24.37 2.02
C GLU A 236 6.31 -23.41 2.69
N ASN A 237 6.65 -22.12 2.74
CA ASN A 237 5.79 -21.11 3.31
C ASN A 237 4.60 -20.82 2.39
N MET A 238 4.86 -20.68 1.10
CA MET A 238 3.81 -20.45 0.10
C MET A 238 2.84 -21.62 0.01
N ALA A 239 3.30 -22.85 0.25
CA ALA A 239 2.44 -24.04 0.23
C ALA A 239 1.33 -24.01 1.28
N VAL A 240 1.49 -23.27 2.38
CA VAL A 240 0.48 -23.16 3.44
C VAL A 240 -0.22 -21.80 3.46
N TYR A 241 0.31 -20.78 2.79
CA TYR A 241 -0.07 -19.38 2.96
C TYR A 241 -1.56 -19.13 2.71
N GLU A 242 -2.09 -19.56 1.57
CA GLU A 242 -3.49 -19.29 1.18
C GLU A 242 -4.49 -19.78 2.23
N LYS A 243 -4.36 -21.05 2.62
CA LYS A 243 -5.25 -21.67 3.60
C LYS A 243 -5.08 -21.10 5.00
N THR A 244 -3.85 -20.80 5.37
CA THR A 244 -3.57 -20.25 6.71
C THR A 244 -4.12 -18.84 6.84
N LEU A 245 -4.04 -18.01 5.80
CA LEU A 245 -4.64 -16.68 5.80
C LEU A 245 -6.17 -16.75 5.92
N GLU A 246 -6.83 -17.68 5.18
CA GLU A 246 -8.28 -17.92 5.33
C GLU A 246 -8.66 -18.25 6.78
N TYR A 247 -7.97 -19.21 7.37
CA TYR A 247 -8.21 -19.63 8.76
C TYR A 247 -7.90 -18.51 9.75
N PHE A 248 -6.80 -17.80 9.58
CA PHE A 248 -6.41 -16.71 10.46
C PHE A 248 -7.47 -15.60 10.54
N ILE A 249 -8.06 -15.23 9.39
CA ILE A 249 -9.15 -14.25 9.34
C ILE A 249 -10.37 -14.75 10.10
N GLN A 250 -10.80 -16.00 9.84
CA GLN A 250 -11.98 -16.59 10.46
C GLN A 250 -11.80 -16.77 11.98
N ASP A 251 -10.64 -17.29 12.38
CA ASP A 251 -10.32 -17.54 13.79
C ASP A 251 -10.14 -16.23 14.57
N THR A 252 -9.56 -15.19 13.95
CA THR A 252 -9.50 -13.85 14.57
C THR A 252 -10.89 -13.26 14.80
N ARG A 253 -11.80 -13.38 13.83
CA ARG A 253 -13.20 -12.98 13.98
C ARG A 253 -13.89 -13.74 15.11
N ALA A 254 -13.68 -15.04 15.15
CA ALA A 254 -14.25 -15.90 16.22
C ALA A 254 -13.67 -15.56 17.60
N TYR A 255 -12.37 -15.29 17.69
CA TYR A 255 -11.69 -14.92 18.93
C TYR A 255 -12.23 -13.61 19.53
N ILE A 256 -12.46 -12.61 18.69
CA ILE A 256 -13.03 -11.31 19.08
C ILE A 256 -14.53 -11.44 19.34
N GLY A 257 -15.19 -12.49 18.83
CA GLY A 257 -16.63 -12.72 19.00
C GLY A 257 -17.50 -11.95 18.01
N ASN A 258 -16.92 -11.49 16.89
CA ASN A 258 -17.63 -10.79 15.83
C ASN A 258 -17.36 -11.48 14.47
N PRO A 259 -18.27 -12.34 13.97
CA PRO A 259 -18.07 -13.03 12.71
C PRO A 259 -18.02 -12.10 11.48
N ASP A 260 -18.61 -10.92 11.60
CA ASP A 260 -18.67 -9.90 10.55
C ASP A 260 -17.63 -8.78 10.74
N LEU A 261 -16.66 -8.99 11.65
CA LEU A 261 -15.61 -7.99 11.89
C LEU A 261 -14.90 -7.64 10.59
N PRO A 262 -14.89 -6.37 10.20
CA PRO A 262 -14.14 -5.91 9.03
C PRO A 262 -12.66 -6.31 9.12
N PHE A 263 -12.13 -6.83 8.03
CA PHE A 263 -10.75 -7.27 7.93
C PHE A 263 -10.14 -6.74 6.64
N ILE A 264 -9.04 -6.01 6.75
CA ILE A 264 -8.27 -5.50 5.62
C ILE A 264 -7.01 -6.34 5.47
N ILE A 265 -6.77 -6.84 4.28
CA ILE A 265 -5.48 -7.36 3.84
C ILE A 265 -4.81 -6.23 3.06
N THR A 266 -3.63 -5.75 3.49
CA THR A 266 -2.84 -4.85 2.67
C THR A 266 -2.15 -5.67 1.59
N GLU A 267 -2.32 -5.27 0.34
CA GLU A 267 -1.72 -5.98 -0.78
C GLU A 267 -0.19 -5.89 -0.72
N ALA A 268 0.50 -7.01 -0.93
CA ALA A 268 1.95 -7.07 -0.89
C ALA A 268 2.58 -6.28 -2.05
N LEU A 269 3.76 -5.72 -1.82
CA LEU A 269 4.52 -5.00 -2.84
C LEU A 269 4.95 -5.91 -3.99
N THR A 270 4.97 -5.39 -5.20
CA THR A 270 5.23 -6.15 -6.43
C THR A 270 6.62 -6.77 -6.49
N ASN A 271 7.64 -6.13 -5.91
CA ASN A 271 9.04 -6.50 -6.05
C ASN A 271 9.69 -6.95 -4.73
N SER A 272 8.89 -7.37 -3.76
CA SER A 272 9.39 -7.64 -2.40
C SER A 272 9.99 -9.04 -2.21
N ALA A 273 9.64 -10.02 -3.06
CA ALA A 273 10.08 -11.41 -2.91
C ALA A 273 9.91 -12.25 -4.18
N LYS A 274 10.48 -13.45 -4.19
CA LYS A 274 10.41 -14.45 -5.29
C LYS A 274 8.98 -14.70 -5.79
N TYR A 275 8.00 -14.80 -4.89
CA TYR A 275 6.62 -15.14 -5.20
C TYR A 275 5.66 -13.96 -5.03
N SER A 276 6.13 -12.71 -5.16
CA SER A 276 5.30 -11.51 -4.93
C SER A 276 4.01 -11.51 -5.75
N ASN A 277 4.07 -11.84 -7.03
CA ASN A 277 2.89 -11.87 -7.90
C ASN A 277 1.90 -12.99 -7.51
N GLU A 278 2.40 -14.16 -7.12
CA GLU A 278 1.57 -15.26 -6.62
C GLU A 278 0.93 -14.90 -5.28
N LEU A 279 1.70 -14.29 -4.37
CA LEU A 279 1.21 -13.79 -3.08
C LEU A 279 0.05 -12.81 -3.27
N ARG A 280 0.20 -11.81 -4.15
CA ARG A 280 -0.86 -10.84 -4.46
C ARG A 280 -2.11 -11.53 -5.00
N ALA A 281 -1.95 -12.49 -5.90
CA ALA A 281 -3.08 -13.27 -6.43
C ALA A 281 -3.77 -14.11 -5.35
N ILE A 282 -3.02 -14.66 -4.40
CA ILE A 282 -3.57 -15.35 -3.22
C ILE A 282 -4.34 -14.39 -2.33
N GLN A 283 -3.75 -13.24 -2.00
CA GLN A 283 -4.40 -12.23 -1.16
C GLN A 283 -5.75 -11.79 -1.74
N ALA A 284 -5.82 -11.58 -3.06
CA ALA A 284 -7.07 -11.25 -3.75
C ALA A 284 -8.12 -12.36 -3.65
N ARG A 285 -7.74 -13.63 -3.86
CA ARG A 285 -8.66 -14.77 -3.74
C ARG A 285 -9.17 -14.97 -2.31
N VAL A 286 -8.28 -14.82 -1.34
CA VAL A 286 -8.66 -14.94 0.09
C VAL A 286 -9.57 -13.80 0.50
N ALA A 287 -9.32 -12.57 0.06
CA ALA A 287 -10.19 -11.43 0.31
C ALA A 287 -11.61 -11.69 -0.22
N GLU A 288 -11.74 -12.11 -1.49
CA GLU A 288 -13.04 -12.47 -2.09
C GLU A 288 -13.74 -13.58 -1.30
N LYS A 289 -13.01 -14.62 -0.93
CA LYS A 289 -13.59 -15.80 -0.25
C LYS A 289 -14.05 -15.53 1.17
N THR A 290 -13.33 -14.70 1.91
CA THR A 290 -13.58 -14.42 3.33
C THR A 290 -14.41 -13.17 3.57
N GLY A 291 -14.70 -12.39 2.52
CA GLY A 291 -15.30 -11.07 2.64
C GLY A 291 -14.39 -10.05 3.32
N ALA A 292 -13.07 -10.28 3.30
CA ALA A 292 -12.09 -9.28 3.68
C ALA A 292 -11.91 -8.26 2.53
N MET A 293 -11.48 -7.06 2.87
CA MET A 293 -11.12 -6.04 1.88
C MET A 293 -9.65 -6.18 1.49
N LEU A 294 -9.34 -6.08 0.21
CA LEU A 294 -7.97 -5.99 -0.28
C LEU A 294 -7.64 -4.52 -0.51
N LEU A 295 -6.69 -3.99 0.24
CA LEU A 295 -6.24 -2.61 0.11
C LEU A 295 -5.09 -2.54 -0.90
N ASP A 296 -5.35 -1.93 -2.05
CA ASP A 296 -4.37 -1.74 -3.12
C ASP A 296 -3.22 -0.84 -2.65
N SER A 297 -2.01 -1.31 -2.87
CA SER A 297 -0.75 -0.60 -2.61
C SER A 297 0.05 -0.31 -3.89
N SER A 298 -0.52 -0.56 -5.06
CA SER A 298 0.20 -0.54 -6.34
C SER A 298 0.72 0.85 -6.73
N ASP A 299 0.09 1.91 -6.25
CA ASP A 299 0.49 3.31 -6.46
C ASP A 299 1.41 3.88 -5.36
N LEU A 300 1.74 3.07 -4.34
CA LEU A 300 2.57 3.50 -3.22
C LEU A 300 4.05 3.27 -3.49
N TYR A 301 4.89 4.21 -3.08
CA TYR A 301 6.33 4.18 -3.29
C TYR A 301 7.05 3.44 -2.17
N GLN A 302 8.09 2.74 -2.57
CA GLN A 302 8.96 1.99 -1.68
C GLN A 302 9.95 2.89 -0.96
N ASN A 303 10.47 2.40 0.17
CA ASN A 303 11.56 3.04 0.88
C ASN A 303 12.85 2.91 0.06
N THR A 304 13.58 3.99 -0.09
CA THR A 304 14.81 4.02 -0.88
C THR A 304 15.98 3.24 -0.27
N PHE A 305 15.89 2.88 1.02
CA PHE A 305 16.93 2.11 1.72
C PHE A 305 16.57 0.64 1.87
N GLU A 306 15.30 0.34 1.91
CA GLU A 306 14.74 -1.00 2.04
C GLU A 306 13.60 -1.14 1.04
N PRO A 307 13.88 -1.39 -0.23
CA PRO A 307 12.90 -1.32 -1.32
C PRO A 307 11.75 -2.35 -1.22
N TRP A 308 11.84 -3.30 -0.32
CA TRP A 308 10.75 -4.21 0.04
C TRP A 308 9.83 -3.66 1.14
N HIS A 309 10.00 -2.41 1.56
CA HIS A 309 9.14 -1.70 2.49
C HIS A 309 8.66 -0.38 1.90
N LEU A 310 7.52 0.11 2.37
CA LEU A 310 6.98 1.41 1.97
C LEU A 310 7.80 2.57 2.55
N GLY A 311 7.94 3.65 1.78
CA GLY A 311 8.48 4.93 2.22
C GLY A 311 7.58 5.67 3.22
N ALA A 312 8.05 6.79 3.74
CA ALA A 312 7.37 7.53 4.81
C ALA A 312 5.98 8.01 4.41
N ARG A 313 5.88 8.72 3.28
CA ARG A 313 4.61 9.19 2.74
C ARG A 313 3.65 8.04 2.42
N SER A 314 4.16 6.99 1.83
CA SER A 314 3.37 5.82 1.44
C SER A 314 2.80 5.07 2.65
N ASN A 315 3.54 4.98 3.77
CA ASN A 315 3.02 4.44 5.02
C ASN A 315 1.87 5.28 5.59
N VAL A 316 2.00 6.61 5.54
CA VAL A 316 0.90 7.51 5.96
C VAL A 316 -0.32 7.28 5.09
N ILE A 317 -0.17 7.29 3.76
CA ILE A 317 -1.27 7.08 2.81
C ILE A 317 -1.94 5.72 3.03
N LEU A 318 -1.16 4.65 3.19
CA LEU A 318 -1.70 3.31 3.45
C LEU A 318 -2.56 3.27 4.72
N GLY A 319 -2.07 3.90 5.79
CA GLY A 319 -2.80 3.99 7.06
C GLY A 319 -4.08 4.81 6.96
N GLU A 320 -4.04 5.97 6.26
CA GLU A 320 -5.22 6.80 6.01
C GLU A 320 -6.27 6.05 5.19
N ARG A 321 -5.87 5.35 4.12
CA ARG A 321 -6.77 4.53 3.31
C ARG A 321 -7.42 3.41 4.11
N ALA A 322 -6.62 2.69 4.90
CA ALA A 322 -7.14 1.61 5.76
C ALA A 322 -8.15 2.14 6.79
N GLY A 323 -7.87 3.30 7.39
CA GLY A 323 -8.80 3.98 8.28
C GLY A 323 -10.07 4.43 7.57
N ALA A 324 -9.94 5.02 6.38
CA ALA A 324 -11.07 5.46 5.55
C ALA A 324 -12.03 4.31 5.20
N GLU A 325 -11.50 3.16 4.77
CA GLU A 325 -12.30 1.97 4.47
C GLU A 325 -13.07 1.47 5.69
N LEU A 326 -12.40 1.32 6.84
CA LEU A 326 -13.06 0.83 8.06
C LEU A 326 -14.10 1.81 8.61
N ILE A 327 -13.81 3.10 8.56
CA ILE A 327 -14.73 4.15 9.01
C ILE A 327 -15.95 4.21 8.11
N ALA A 328 -15.77 4.14 6.79
CA ALA A 328 -16.85 4.22 5.80
C ALA A 328 -17.94 3.14 6.00
N LEU A 329 -17.60 2.00 6.61
CA LEU A 329 -18.55 0.91 6.87
C LEU A 329 -19.57 1.22 7.98
N LYS A 330 -19.26 2.15 8.88
CA LYS A 330 -20.03 2.35 10.12
C LYS A 330 -20.39 3.80 10.42
N ASP A 331 -19.73 4.76 9.81
CA ASP A 331 -19.95 6.18 10.06
C ASP A 331 -21.26 6.65 9.43
N ASN A 332 -22.08 7.36 10.20
CA ASN A 332 -23.38 7.85 9.77
C ASN A 332 -23.39 9.35 9.41
N ARG A 333 -22.23 10.01 9.42
CA ARG A 333 -22.15 11.40 8.97
C ARG A 333 -22.55 11.51 7.50
N VAL A 334 -23.12 12.64 7.14
CA VAL A 334 -23.56 12.90 5.77
C VAL A 334 -22.47 13.68 5.04
N ILE A 335 -22.06 13.16 3.88
CA ILE A 335 -21.15 13.86 2.98
C ILE A 335 -21.93 14.98 2.26
N THR A 336 -21.37 16.18 2.24
CA THR A 336 -21.97 17.38 1.60
C THR A 336 -21.23 17.82 0.34
N GLY A 337 -20.00 17.34 0.12
CA GLY A 337 -19.19 17.64 -1.05
C GLY A 337 -17.83 16.93 -1.02
N TYR A 338 -17.06 17.06 -2.10
CA TYR A 338 -15.66 16.70 -2.17
C TYR A 338 -14.77 17.94 -2.20
N ASN A 339 -13.68 17.93 -1.44
CA ASN A 339 -12.63 18.92 -1.55
C ASN A 339 -11.63 18.48 -2.64
N VAL A 340 -11.76 19.08 -3.84
CA VAL A 340 -10.89 18.82 -4.99
C VAL A 340 -10.09 20.05 -5.43
N GLU A 341 -10.19 21.16 -4.66
CA GLU A 341 -9.58 22.44 -5.05
C GLU A 341 -8.04 22.42 -5.04
N GLU A 342 -7.42 21.55 -4.26
CA GLU A 342 -5.96 21.46 -4.13
C GLU A 342 -5.31 20.47 -5.12
N THR A 343 -6.08 19.65 -5.84
CA THR A 343 -5.53 18.59 -6.70
C THR A 343 -6.21 18.57 -8.06
N THR A 344 -5.45 18.80 -9.12
CA THR A 344 -5.92 18.55 -10.47
C THR A 344 -5.90 17.05 -10.73
N ILE A 345 -7.07 16.43 -10.93
CA ILE A 345 -7.17 15.02 -11.33
C ILE A 345 -6.86 14.93 -12.82
N ASN A 346 -5.68 14.41 -13.17
CA ASN A 346 -5.29 14.16 -14.55
C ASN A 346 -5.56 12.70 -14.92
N VAL A 347 -6.29 12.51 -16.00
CA VAL A 347 -6.67 11.20 -16.56
C VAL A 347 -6.07 11.07 -17.94
N GLN A 348 -5.44 9.96 -18.22
CA GLN A 348 -4.85 9.70 -19.52
C GLN A 348 -5.93 9.46 -20.57
N VAL A 349 -5.77 10.09 -21.73
CA VAL A 349 -6.67 9.90 -22.90
C VAL A 349 -6.71 8.44 -23.33
N ASN A 350 -7.89 7.96 -23.71
CA ASN A 350 -8.21 6.58 -24.10
C ASN A 350 -8.08 5.54 -22.95
N THR A 351 -7.87 5.97 -21.72
CA THR A 351 -7.82 5.09 -20.54
C THR A 351 -8.55 5.76 -19.37
N LYS A 352 -8.66 5.07 -18.24
CA LYS A 352 -9.14 5.66 -16.98
C LYS A 352 -8.02 5.80 -15.95
N LEU A 353 -6.78 5.62 -16.38
CA LEU A 353 -5.61 5.79 -15.52
C LEU A 353 -5.52 7.24 -15.03
N GLY A 354 -5.26 7.40 -13.74
CA GLY A 354 -5.23 8.70 -13.07
C GLY A 354 -6.50 9.06 -12.30
N LEU A 355 -7.61 8.29 -12.43
CA LEU A 355 -8.76 8.45 -11.53
C LEU A 355 -8.38 7.91 -10.14
N PRO A 356 -8.41 8.73 -9.08
CA PRO A 356 -8.05 8.28 -7.74
C PRO A 356 -9.15 7.39 -7.16
N ASN A 357 -8.76 6.40 -6.37
CA ASN A 357 -9.70 5.53 -5.64
C ASN A 357 -10.24 6.19 -4.36
N TYR A 358 -9.70 7.34 -3.97
CA TYR A 358 -10.06 8.08 -2.77
C TYR A 358 -10.14 9.57 -3.06
N LEU A 359 -11.12 10.24 -2.44
CA LEU A 359 -11.24 11.70 -2.43
C LEU A 359 -11.38 12.19 -0.99
N THR A 360 -11.02 13.45 -0.74
CA THR A 360 -11.32 14.10 0.53
C THR A 360 -12.78 14.57 0.48
N ALA A 361 -13.61 14.01 1.37
CA ALA A 361 -15.01 14.42 1.53
C ALA A 361 -15.12 15.53 2.58
N ILE A 362 -16.10 16.41 2.37
CA ILE A 362 -16.56 17.40 3.34
C ILE A 362 -17.86 16.88 3.94
N PHE A 363 -17.94 16.83 5.26
CA PHE A 363 -19.11 16.35 5.99
C PHE A 363 -20.01 17.50 6.47
N GLU A 364 -21.21 17.18 6.94
CA GLU A 364 -22.19 18.16 7.45
C GLU A 364 -21.71 18.97 8.67
N ASP A 365 -20.71 18.46 9.39
CA ASP A 365 -20.04 19.10 10.52
C ASP A 365 -18.79 19.92 10.09
N GLU A 366 -18.62 20.16 8.78
CA GLU A 366 -17.48 20.84 8.16
C GLU A 366 -16.15 20.07 8.34
N ALA A 367 -16.15 18.87 8.91
CA ALA A 367 -14.96 18.03 8.98
C ALA A 367 -14.61 17.48 7.60
N GLU A 368 -13.32 17.28 7.38
CA GLU A 368 -12.78 16.65 6.17
C GLU A 368 -12.16 15.31 6.49
N ALA A 369 -12.40 14.31 5.65
CA ALA A 369 -11.74 13.01 5.72
C ALA A 369 -11.64 12.35 4.36
N LEU A 370 -10.64 11.48 4.21
CA LEU A 370 -10.49 10.62 3.05
C LEU A 370 -11.63 9.59 3.01
N VAL A 371 -12.24 9.41 1.84
CA VAL A 371 -13.31 8.42 1.61
C VAL A 371 -13.05 7.64 0.33
N PRO A 372 -13.40 6.35 0.27
CA PRO A 372 -13.31 5.57 -0.96
C PRO A 372 -14.36 6.03 -1.96
N VAL A 373 -13.98 6.09 -3.24
CA VAL A 373 -14.87 6.50 -4.33
C VAL A 373 -14.81 5.54 -5.51
N THR A 374 -15.93 5.45 -6.21
CA THR A 374 -16.04 4.80 -7.51
C THR A 374 -16.47 5.81 -8.55
N TRP A 375 -15.93 5.70 -9.76
CA TRP A 375 -16.20 6.61 -10.86
C TRP A 375 -17.23 6.05 -11.83
N ASP A 376 -17.96 6.93 -12.51
CA ASP A 376 -18.92 6.53 -13.54
C ASP A 376 -18.25 5.59 -14.56
N ALA A 377 -18.76 4.37 -14.65
CA ALA A 377 -18.25 3.36 -15.55
C ALA A 377 -18.41 3.75 -17.03
N SER A 378 -19.37 4.63 -17.35
CA SER A 378 -19.64 5.10 -18.71
C SER A 378 -18.67 6.20 -19.18
N PHE A 379 -17.92 6.83 -18.25
CA PHE A 379 -16.90 7.80 -18.63
C PHE A 379 -15.85 7.16 -19.54
N ASP A 380 -15.68 7.72 -20.72
CA ASP A 380 -14.74 7.25 -21.75
C ASP A 380 -13.93 8.46 -22.26
N PRO A 381 -12.69 8.67 -21.77
CA PRO A 381 -11.87 9.84 -22.08
C PRO A 381 -11.22 9.74 -23.46
N THR A 382 -11.98 9.88 -24.53
CA THR A 382 -11.47 9.77 -25.90
C THR A 382 -10.84 11.04 -26.45
N GLU A 383 -11.07 12.20 -25.79
CA GLU A 383 -10.57 13.50 -26.19
C GLU A 383 -9.96 14.22 -24.98
N THR A 384 -8.90 15.01 -25.23
CA THR A 384 -8.29 15.84 -24.18
C THR A 384 -9.17 17.02 -23.81
N GLY A 385 -9.14 17.43 -22.55
CA GLY A 385 -9.91 18.55 -22.03
C GLY A 385 -10.44 18.30 -20.63
N LYS A 386 -11.30 19.22 -20.17
CA LYS A 386 -11.94 19.14 -18.85
C LYS A 386 -13.32 18.51 -18.97
N PHE A 387 -13.57 17.55 -18.11
CA PHE A 387 -14.83 16.80 -18.05
C PHE A 387 -15.33 16.75 -16.62
N ASN A 388 -16.65 16.82 -16.45
CA ASN A 388 -17.27 16.51 -15.18
C ASN A 388 -17.63 15.03 -15.16
N VAL A 389 -17.08 14.30 -14.20
CA VAL A 389 -17.25 12.85 -14.05
C VAL A 389 -17.84 12.57 -12.69
N LYS A 390 -18.90 11.76 -12.66
CA LYS A 390 -19.57 11.44 -11.42
C LYS A 390 -18.68 10.52 -10.57
N ALA A 391 -18.37 11.00 -9.35
CA ALA A 391 -17.75 10.21 -8.28
C ALA A 391 -18.84 9.78 -7.28
N THR A 392 -18.84 8.50 -6.93
CA THR A 392 -19.81 7.91 -6.01
C THR A 392 -19.07 7.34 -4.80
N CYS A 393 -19.48 7.75 -3.61
CA CYS A 393 -19.04 7.17 -2.33
C CYS A 393 -20.19 6.42 -1.69
N SER A 394 -19.95 5.15 -1.35
CA SER A 394 -20.83 4.39 -0.47
C SER A 394 -20.30 4.51 0.95
N TYR A 395 -21.02 5.24 1.80
CA TYR A 395 -20.59 5.57 3.15
C TYR A 395 -21.65 5.07 4.15
N ASN A 396 -21.38 3.91 4.76
CA ASN A 396 -22.33 3.13 5.54
C ASN A 396 -23.66 2.92 4.80
N THR A 397 -24.75 3.50 5.31
CA THR A 397 -26.10 3.41 4.70
C THR A 397 -26.38 4.52 3.68
N HIS A 398 -25.47 5.46 3.50
CA HIS A 398 -25.62 6.60 2.61
C HIS A 398 -24.83 6.40 1.32
N VAL A 399 -25.36 6.90 0.23
CA VAL A 399 -24.66 7.01 -1.05
C VAL A 399 -24.60 8.47 -1.40
N PHE A 400 -23.37 8.98 -1.60
CA PHE A 400 -23.15 10.36 -2.04
C PHE A 400 -22.58 10.34 -3.47
N GLU A 401 -23.14 11.20 -4.32
CA GLU A 401 -22.72 11.33 -5.72
C GLU A 401 -22.51 12.81 -6.05
N GLU A 402 -21.40 13.11 -6.68
CA GLU A 402 -21.08 14.47 -7.15
C GLU A 402 -20.31 14.42 -8.47
N GLU A 403 -20.54 15.44 -9.32
CA GLU A 403 -19.77 15.66 -10.53
C GLU A 403 -18.45 16.35 -10.20
N VAL A 404 -17.34 15.67 -10.44
CA VAL A 404 -15.99 16.14 -10.17
C VAL A 404 -15.29 16.48 -11.48
N GLU A 405 -14.65 17.64 -11.57
CA GLU A 405 -13.87 18.04 -12.73
C GLU A 405 -12.60 17.19 -12.82
N VAL A 406 -12.43 16.49 -13.93
CA VAL A 406 -11.20 15.76 -14.31
C VAL A 406 -10.63 16.38 -15.58
N ASN A 407 -9.30 16.42 -15.67
CA ASN A 407 -8.59 16.92 -16.83
C ASN A 407 -8.03 15.74 -17.63
N VAL A 408 -8.58 15.47 -18.81
CA VAL A 408 -8.07 14.42 -19.70
C VAL A 408 -6.86 14.95 -20.46
N VAL A 409 -5.72 14.32 -20.25
CA VAL A 409 -4.42 14.73 -20.81
C VAL A 409 -3.87 13.69 -21.78
N ASN A 410 -3.12 14.15 -22.75
CA ASN A 410 -2.40 13.28 -23.70
C ASN A 410 -0.95 13.12 -23.23
N GLU A 411 -0.78 12.63 -22.00
CA GLU A 411 0.51 12.39 -21.37
C GLU A 411 0.57 10.93 -20.93
N PRO A 412 1.72 10.27 -20.94
CA PRO A 412 1.88 8.92 -20.37
C PRO A 412 1.49 8.90 -18.89
N HIS A 413 1.07 7.76 -18.41
CA HIS A 413 0.79 7.54 -17.00
C HIS A 413 1.87 6.63 -16.38
N VAL A 414 2.67 7.19 -15.49
CA VAL A 414 3.81 6.49 -14.89
C VAL A 414 3.34 5.35 -13.97
N ASN A 415 3.37 4.13 -14.47
CA ASN A 415 2.91 2.92 -13.78
C ASN A 415 3.70 1.65 -14.16
N ALA A 416 4.75 1.81 -14.98
CA ALA A 416 5.59 0.77 -15.60
C ALA A 416 4.86 -0.16 -16.59
N TYR A 417 3.68 0.23 -17.08
CA TYR A 417 3.03 -0.37 -18.24
C TYR A 417 3.35 0.48 -19.47
N ILE A 418 4.51 0.23 -20.06
CA ILE A 418 5.22 1.05 -21.04
C ILE A 418 4.60 1.11 -22.46
N ASP A 419 3.38 0.68 -22.62
CA ASP A 419 2.70 0.59 -23.92
C ASP A 419 1.82 1.81 -24.26
N ASP A 420 1.97 2.91 -23.50
CA ASP A 420 1.22 4.14 -23.72
C ASP A 420 1.44 4.69 -25.13
N ALA A 421 0.36 5.05 -25.79
CA ALA A 421 0.37 5.51 -27.17
C ALA A 421 1.10 6.87 -27.37
N GLN A 422 1.36 7.59 -26.28
CA GLN A 422 2.04 8.88 -26.29
C GLN A 422 3.56 8.78 -26.46
N TYR A 423 4.13 7.61 -26.24
CA TYR A 423 5.56 7.41 -26.44
C TYR A 423 5.94 7.39 -27.92
N GLY A 424 7.08 7.99 -28.21
CA GLY A 424 7.69 7.98 -29.55
C GLY A 424 8.27 6.63 -29.93
N LYS A 425 9.22 6.66 -30.86
CA LYS A 425 9.81 5.44 -31.38
C LYS A 425 10.68 4.71 -30.35
N GLU A 426 10.70 3.40 -30.47
CA GLU A 426 11.57 2.54 -29.70
C GLU A 426 13.03 2.68 -30.15
N THR A 427 13.94 2.86 -29.20
CA THR A 427 15.37 3.00 -29.41
C THR A 427 16.11 1.98 -28.55
N ALA A 428 17.15 1.36 -29.07
CA ALA A 428 17.92 0.35 -28.35
C ALA A 428 19.04 0.95 -27.50
N ILE A 429 19.25 0.35 -26.32
CA ILE A 429 20.46 0.55 -25.49
C ILE A 429 21.16 -0.81 -25.42
N GLY A 430 22.21 -0.99 -26.23
CA GLY A 430 22.81 -2.30 -26.40
C GLY A 430 21.84 -3.30 -27.04
N ASP A 431 21.90 -4.54 -26.60
CA ASP A 431 21.09 -5.65 -27.09
C ASP A 431 20.00 -6.11 -26.09
N LYS A 432 20.03 -5.63 -24.85
CA LYS A 432 19.11 -6.02 -23.79
C LYS A 432 17.97 -5.04 -23.56
N VAL A 433 18.14 -3.75 -23.88
CA VAL A 433 17.19 -2.71 -23.46
C VAL A 433 16.60 -1.97 -24.64
N THR A 434 15.30 -1.73 -24.57
CA THR A 434 14.59 -0.78 -25.41
C THR A 434 14.08 0.38 -24.59
N ILE A 435 14.07 1.60 -25.15
CA ILE A 435 13.65 2.83 -24.48
C ILE A 435 12.82 3.69 -25.42
N LYS A 436 11.83 4.36 -24.88
CA LYS A 436 10.94 5.30 -25.56
C LYS A 436 10.84 6.60 -24.76
N PHE A 437 10.53 7.67 -25.44
CA PHE A 437 10.37 8.98 -24.84
C PHE A 437 9.05 9.63 -25.27
N ALA A 438 8.47 10.41 -24.36
CA ALA A 438 7.43 11.38 -24.69
C ALA A 438 7.80 12.72 -24.07
N ASN A 439 7.70 13.78 -24.87
CA ASN A 439 8.11 15.13 -24.44
C ASN A 439 6.87 16.02 -24.32
N THR A 440 6.72 16.67 -23.17
CA THR A 440 5.64 17.59 -22.87
C THR A 440 6.18 18.96 -22.50
N GLU A 441 5.32 19.94 -22.30
CA GLU A 441 5.75 21.25 -21.78
C GLU A 441 6.26 21.19 -20.33
N LYS A 442 5.81 20.18 -19.57
CA LYS A 442 6.14 20.03 -18.14
C LYS A 442 7.38 19.20 -17.87
N GLY A 443 7.66 18.22 -18.73
CA GLY A 443 8.74 17.27 -18.50
C GLY A 443 8.88 16.20 -19.57
N LEU A 444 9.89 15.38 -19.38
CA LEU A 444 10.23 14.24 -20.21
C LEU A 444 9.72 12.96 -19.54
N TYR A 445 8.87 12.23 -20.24
CA TYR A 445 8.51 10.86 -19.89
C TYR A 445 9.48 9.88 -20.55
N VAL A 446 9.89 8.88 -19.81
CA VAL A 446 10.81 7.84 -20.25
C VAL A 446 10.20 6.49 -19.90
N ALA A 447 10.04 5.64 -20.87
CA ALA A 447 9.65 4.24 -20.68
C ALA A 447 10.76 3.33 -21.18
N ALA A 448 11.21 2.40 -20.38
CA ALA A 448 12.28 1.47 -20.75
C ALA A 448 11.93 0.05 -20.33
N LYS A 449 12.43 -0.90 -21.11
CA LYS A 449 12.27 -2.32 -20.86
C LYS A 449 13.60 -3.02 -21.10
N ALA A 450 14.09 -3.71 -20.08
CA ALA A 450 15.21 -4.63 -20.21
C ALA A 450 14.71 -6.08 -20.24
N THR A 451 15.30 -6.88 -21.12
CA THR A 451 15.18 -8.34 -21.08
C THR A 451 16.51 -8.87 -20.59
N ASP A 452 16.51 -9.46 -19.41
CA ASP A 452 17.69 -9.93 -18.74
C ASP A 452 17.42 -11.25 -18.04
N ASP A 453 18.37 -12.16 -18.08
CA ASP A 453 18.28 -13.48 -17.45
C ASP A 453 18.90 -13.51 -16.06
N ASP A 454 19.44 -12.39 -15.59
CA ASP A 454 20.09 -12.24 -14.28
C ASP A 454 19.81 -10.86 -13.66
N ILE A 455 18.53 -10.52 -13.48
CA ILE A 455 18.17 -9.25 -12.85
C ILE A 455 18.57 -9.27 -11.38
N TRP A 456 19.37 -8.28 -11.02
CA TRP A 456 19.89 -8.12 -9.68
C TRP A 456 19.11 -7.06 -8.90
N THR A 457 18.39 -7.51 -7.88
CA THR A 457 17.81 -6.65 -6.86
C THR A 457 18.55 -6.95 -5.57
N ASP A 458 19.21 -5.98 -5.01
CA ASP A 458 20.10 -6.21 -3.89
C ASP A 458 19.41 -6.87 -2.70
N GLY A 459 20.01 -7.95 -2.22
CA GLY A 459 19.57 -8.59 -0.99
C GLY A 459 19.94 -7.77 0.26
N GLU A 460 19.84 -8.37 1.43
CA GLU A 460 20.03 -7.71 2.73
C GLU A 460 21.43 -7.10 2.97
N GLU A 461 22.43 -7.44 2.17
CA GLU A 461 23.81 -6.99 2.42
C GLU A 461 24.07 -5.51 2.11
N TRP A 462 23.29 -4.87 1.23
CA TRP A 462 23.46 -3.45 0.96
C TRP A 462 23.07 -2.56 2.16
N LYS A 463 22.24 -3.05 3.06
CA LYS A 463 21.91 -2.38 4.33
C LYS A 463 23.14 -2.03 5.16
N GLN A 464 24.24 -2.74 4.96
CA GLN A 464 25.48 -2.57 5.71
C GLN A 464 26.49 -1.61 5.05
N LYS A 465 26.22 -1.22 3.80
CA LYS A 465 27.10 -0.35 3.03
C LYS A 465 26.34 0.92 2.67
N ASP A 466 26.86 2.05 3.08
CA ASP A 466 26.36 3.38 2.79
C ASP A 466 25.37 3.47 1.62
N MET A 467 24.14 3.56 2.02
CA MET A 467 22.97 4.04 1.31
C MET A 467 23.07 4.19 -0.21
N GLY A 468 22.53 3.21 -0.91
CA GLY A 468 22.09 3.40 -2.29
C GLY A 468 23.21 3.56 -3.28
N GLN A 469 24.11 2.62 -3.30
CA GLN A 469 24.98 2.47 -4.47
C GLN A 469 24.10 1.97 -5.61
N MET A 470 23.76 2.85 -6.56
CA MET A 470 23.08 2.47 -7.79
C MET A 470 23.82 1.33 -8.52
N GLY A 471 25.15 1.28 -8.40
CA GLY A 471 26.00 0.26 -9.01
C GLY A 471 26.04 -1.10 -8.30
N VAL A 472 25.06 -1.44 -7.47
CA VAL A 472 24.88 -2.79 -6.90
C VAL A 472 23.65 -3.50 -7.42
N ASN A 473 22.77 -2.79 -8.12
CA ASN A 473 21.56 -3.28 -8.76
C ASN A 473 21.62 -2.97 -10.25
N ASP A 474 20.85 -3.70 -11.04
CA ASP A 474 20.62 -3.28 -12.41
C ASP A 474 19.99 -1.91 -12.42
N ASP A 475 20.50 -1.02 -13.25
CA ASP A 475 20.05 0.36 -13.26
C ASP A 475 19.93 0.95 -14.67
N LEU A 476 18.99 1.89 -14.82
CA LEU A 476 18.84 2.73 -15.99
C LEU A 476 19.31 4.14 -15.65
N GLY A 477 20.24 4.66 -16.44
CA GLY A 477 20.72 6.04 -16.33
C GLY A 477 20.26 6.89 -17.50
N ILE A 478 19.57 7.99 -17.21
CA ILE A 478 19.12 8.99 -18.17
C ILE A 478 19.88 10.29 -17.90
N TYR A 479 20.52 10.82 -18.91
CA TYR A 479 21.29 12.05 -18.82
C TYR A 479 20.66 13.09 -19.74
N VAL A 480 20.30 14.23 -19.18
CA VAL A 480 19.60 15.29 -19.90
C VAL A 480 20.34 16.61 -19.79
N THR A 481 20.41 17.36 -20.89
CA THR A 481 20.98 18.70 -20.94
C THR A 481 20.39 19.49 -22.11
N THR A 482 20.35 20.81 -21.99
CA THR A 482 20.09 21.73 -23.11
C THR A 482 21.38 22.39 -23.62
N GLY A 483 22.49 22.18 -22.91
CA GLY A 483 23.80 22.79 -23.19
C GLY A 483 24.89 21.79 -23.53
N ASP A 484 26.00 21.89 -22.81
CA ASP A 484 27.16 20.99 -22.88
C ASP A 484 26.96 19.77 -21.97
N ALA A 485 27.68 18.69 -22.21
CA ALA A 485 27.64 17.49 -21.38
C ALA A 485 28.09 17.73 -19.93
N SER A 486 28.85 18.76 -19.63
CA SER A 486 29.23 19.16 -18.27
C SER A 486 28.08 19.79 -17.49
N GLU A 487 27.01 20.23 -18.17
CA GLU A 487 25.82 20.85 -17.59
C GLU A 487 24.67 19.84 -17.48
N ARG A 488 24.92 18.56 -17.73
CA ARG A 488 23.91 17.52 -17.69
C ARG A 488 23.41 17.24 -16.26
N TYR A 489 22.13 16.96 -16.15
CA TYR A 489 21.56 16.24 -15.02
C TYR A 489 21.63 14.73 -15.28
N SER A 490 21.85 13.96 -14.25
CA SER A 490 21.87 12.51 -14.34
C SER A 490 20.73 11.94 -13.50
N VAL A 491 19.79 11.31 -14.15
CA VAL A 491 18.62 10.65 -13.52
C VAL A 491 18.87 9.15 -13.57
N MET A 492 18.93 8.52 -12.42
CA MET A 492 19.24 7.11 -12.27
C MET A 492 18.10 6.40 -11.58
N ILE A 493 17.67 5.27 -12.11
CA ILE A 493 16.67 4.41 -11.47
C ILE A 493 17.14 2.96 -11.46
N SER A 494 17.01 2.29 -10.32
CA SER A 494 17.42 0.89 -10.14
C SER A 494 16.28 -0.08 -10.39
N SER A 495 16.63 -1.36 -10.49
CA SER A 495 15.67 -2.49 -10.48
C SER A 495 14.81 -2.55 -9.21
N THR A 496 15.22 -1.88 -8.14
CA THR A 496 14.51 -1.80 -6.86
C THR A 496 13.69 -0.52 -6.69
N ASP A 497 13.40 0.18 -7.79
CA ASP A 497 12.64 1.44 -7.83
C ASP A 497 13.32 2.61 -7.08
N LEU A 498 14.62 2.55 -6.88
CA LEU A 498 15.40 3.63 -6.27
C LEU A 498 15.72 4.70 -7.33
N LEU A 499 15.16 5.90 -7.18
CA LEU A 499 15.43 7.05 -8.05
C LEU A 499 16.46 7.99 -7.43
N ARG A 500 17.39 8.47 -8.26
CA ARG A 500 18.36 9.52 -7.90
C ARG A 500 18.51 10.53 -9.02
N VAL A 501 18.56 11.79 -8.65
CA VAL A 501 18.80 12.90 -9.56
C VAL A 501 20.05 13.66 -9.13
N TYR A 502 21.08 13.63 -9.95
CA TYR A 502 22.36 14.28 -9.68
C TYR A 502 22.46 15.62 -10.42
N LYS A 503 22.95 16.63 -9.70
CA LYS A 503 23.23 17.95 -10.26
C LYS A 503 24.37 17.92 -11.30
N PRO A 504 24.44 18.93 -12.19
CA PRO A 504 25.56 19.08 -13.11
C PRO A 504 26.91 19.03 -12.41
N GLY A 505 27.88 18.35 -13.05
CA GLY A 505 29.24 18.24 -12.55
C GLY A 505 29.49 17.14 -11.51
N VAL A 506 28.48 16.43 -11.08
CA VAL A 506 28.61 15.26 -10.17
C VAL A 506 29.07 14.04 -10.98
N ASP A 507 30.12 13.38 -10.54
CA ASP A 507 30.56 12.10 -11.11
C ASP A 507 29.77 10.95 -10.46
N THR A 508 28.82 10.38 -11.19
CA THR A 508 27.96 9.28 -10.73
C THR A 508 28.71 7.94 -10.62
N ALA A 509 29.91 7.84 -11.20
CA ALA A 509 30.74 6.63 -11.14
C ALA A 509 31.56 6.51 -9.84
N ALA A 510 31.63 7.57 -9.04
CA ALA A 510 32.36 7.59 -7.77
C ALA A 510 31.40 7.81 -6.61
N PRO A 511 30.89 6.75 -5.97
CA PRO A 511 30.06 6.90 -4.77
C PRO A 511 30.91 7.53 -3.66
N THR A 512 30.53 8.73 -3.23
CA THR A 512 31.18 9.42 -2.12
C THR A 512 30.22 9.51 -0.94
N SER A 513 30.78 9.62 0.28
CA SER A 513 30.03 9.91 1.51
C SER A 513 29.18 11.20 1.41
N ASP A 514 29.45 12.04 0.42
CA ASP A 514 28.76 13.32 0.20
C ASP A 514 27.60 13.23 -0.81
N MET A 515 27.23 12.03 -1.26
CA MET A 515 26.12 11.83 -2.21
C MET A 515 24.81 12.51 -1.81
N PRO A 516 24.38 12.52 -0.54
CA PRO A 516 23.15 13.21 -0.14
C PRO A 516 23.13 14.70 -0.46
N SER A 517 24.28 15.37 -0.33
CA SER A 517 24.38 16.81 -0.60
C SER A 517 24.36 17.17 -2.09
N ASN A 518 24.65 16.19 -2.95
CA ASN A 518 24.72 16.33 -4.40
C ASN A 518 23.47 15.85 -5.14
N ASN A 519 22.55 15.18 -4.45
CA ASN A 519 21.28 14.76 -5.01
C ASN A 519 20.25 15.89 -4.91
N LEU A 520 19.46 16.08 -5.95
CA LEU A 520 18.26 16.91 -5.90
C LEU A 520 17.14 16.16 -5.17
N TYR A 521 17.06 14.84 -5.39
CA TYR A 521 16.04 13.95 -4.84
C TYR A 521 16.71 12.71 -4.28
N TYR A 522 16.86 12.72 -2.97
CA TYR A 522 17.62 11.67 -2.30
C TYR A 522 16.79 10.44 -1.99
N LYS A 523 15.49 10.56 -1.79
CA LYS A 523 14.64 9.51 -1.22
C LYS A 523 13.55 9.01 -2.15
N GLY A 524 13.64 9.26 -3.44
CA GLY A 524 12.68 8.76 -4.42
C GLY A 524 11.28 9.40 -4.39
N GLU A 525 10.96 10.17 -3.37
CA GLU A 525 9.70 10.92 -3.24
C GLU A 525 9.94 12.38 -3.62
N ALA A 526 10.27 12.60 -4.88
CA ALA A 526 10.42 13.96 -5.40
C ALA A 526 9.04 14.54 -5.74
N ASN A 527 8.80 15.77 -5.34
CA ASN A 527 7.49 16.41 -5.48
C ASN A 527 6.97 16.48 -6.92
N ASN A 528 7.87 16.54 -7.92
CA ASN A 528 7.50 16.68 -9.33
C ASN A 528 8.13 15.62 -10.24
N PHE A 529 8.72 14.58 -9.68
CA PHE A 529 9.17 13.40 -10.41
C PHE A 529 8.28 12.23 -10.05
N SER A 530 7.83 11.51 -11.04
CA SER A 530 7.15 10.23 -10.84
C SER A 530 8.02 9.12 -11.41
N HIS A 531 8.02 7.98 -10.77
CA HIS A 531 8.73 6.81 -11.28
C HIS A 531 8.05 5.52 -10.83
N ARG A 532 8.24 4.48 -11.61
CA ARG A 532 7.80 3.13 -11.29
C ARG A 532 8.71 2.12 -11.94
N THR A 533 9.03 1.06 -11.18
CA THR A 533 9.76 -0.10 -11.67
C THR A 533 8.95 -1.37 -11.43
N LEU A 534 8.84 -2.22 -12.44
CA LEU A 534 8.29 -3.56 -12.31
C LEU A 534 9.30 -4.58 -12.80
N THR A 535 9.42 -5.69 -12.07
CA THR A 535 10.23 -6.84 -12.46
C THR A 535 9.34 -8.06 -12.65
N GLU A 536 9.59 -8.84 -13.69
CA GLU A 536 8.90 -10.10 -13.92
C GLU A 536 9.90 -11.25 -13.89
N GLY A 537 9.55 -12.35 -13.20
CA GLY A 537 10.40 -13.53 -13.06
C GLY A 537 11.12 -13.59 -11.72
N VAL A 538 12.14 -14.42 -11.65
CA VAL A 538 12.94 -14.63 -10.44
C VAL A 538 14.15 -13.70 -10.48
N VAL A 539 14.35 -12.94 -9.42
CA VAL A 539 15.47 -12.00 -9.26
C VAL A 539 16.60 -12.62 -8.44
N ASN A 540 17.79 -11.98 -8.41
CA ASN A 540 18.96 -12.40 -7.64
C ASN A 540 19.49 -13.79 -8.03
N GLY A 541 19.82 -13.95 -9.33
CA GLY A 541 20.43 -15.19 -9.85
C GLY A 541 19.43 -16.28 -10.22
N GLY A 542 18.15 -15.90 -10.41
CA GLY A 542 17.12 -16.76 -10.97
C GLY A 542 16.81 -16.43 -12.43
N GLU A 543 15.88 -17.16 -13.02
CA GLU A 543 15.36 -16.85 -14.35
C GLU A 543 14.46 -15.62 -14.26
N CYS A 544 15.03 -14.43 -14.33
CA CYS A 544 14.24 -13.23 -14.57
C CYS A 544 14.12 -12.96 -16.05
N SER A 545 12.98 -12.48 -16.44
CA SER A 545 12.68 -12.26 -17.85
C SER A 545 12.67 -10.79 -18.23
N GLU A 546 12.31 -9.90 -17.33
CA GLU A 546 12.03 -8.52 -17.71
C GLU A 546 12.07 -7.53 -16.57
N ILE A 547 12.68 -6.35 -16.80
CA ILE A 547 12.47 -5.14 -15.98
C ILE A 547 11.82 -4.08 -16.85
N ARG A 548 10.85 -3.36 -16.27
CA ARG A 548 10.26 -2.17 -16.88
C ARG A 548 10.44 -0.98 -15.94
N TRP A 549 10.87 0.14 -16.50
CA TRP A 549 10.95 1.42 -15.82
C TRP A 549 10.09 2.43 -16.55
N GLU A 550 9.45 3.26 -15.79
CA GLU A 550 8.77 4.43 -16.29
C GLU A 550 9.04 5.61 -15.37
N LEU A 551 9.39 6.76 -15.98
CA LEU A 551 9.78 7.97 -15.25
C LEU A 551 9.14 9.19 -15.88
N PHE A 552 8.80 10.17 -15.03
CA PHE A 552 8.57 11.54 -15.42
C PHE A 552 9.69 12.43 -14.84
N ILE A 553 10.38 13.17 -15.68
CA ILE A 553 11.50 14.04 -15.34
C ILE A 553 11.01 15.49 -15.49
N SER A 554 10.77 16.18 -14.37
CA SER A 554 10.24 17.54 -14.33
C SER A 554 11.23 18.57 -14.84
N TYR A 555 10.82 19.39 -15.80
CA TYR A 555 11.66 20.48 -16.32
C TYR A 555 11.74 21.65 -15.35
N GLU A 556 10.70 21.94 -14.59
CA GLU A 556 10.71 22.98 -13.57
C GLU A 556 11.79 22.71 -12.52
N ASP A 557 11.89 21.51 -12.02
CA ASP A 557 12.88 21.12 -11.00
C ASP A 557 14.31 21.12 -11.52
N LEU A 558 14.50 20.86 -12.80
CA LEU A 558 15.80 20.91 -13.45
C LEU A 558 16.14 22.30 -14.01
N GLY A 559 15.21 23.27 -13.98
CA GLY A 559 15.42 24.60 -14.57
C GLY A 559 15.57 24.55 -16.10
N ILE A 560 14.89 23.61 -16.77
CA ILE A 560 14.91 23.48 -18.24
C ILE A 560 13.83 24.38 -18.81
N GLU A 561 14.26 25.50 -19.41
CA GLU A 561 13.36 26.51 -19.99
C GLU A 561 12.93 26.22 -21.45
N ASN A 562 13.79 25.51 -22.20
CA ASN A 562 13.57 25.21 -23.63
C ASN A 562 13.60 23.70 -23.90
N PRO A 563 12.49 22.99 -23.69
CA PRO A 563 12.44 21.53 -23.91
C PRO A 563 12.77 21.06 -25.33
N ALA A 564 12.57 21.93 -26.33
CA ALA A 564 12.90 21.62 -27.72
C ALA A 564 14.40 21.47 -27.98
N ASP A 565 15.25 22.09 -27.15
CA ASP A 565 16.71 22.00 -27.24
C ASP A 565 17.29 20.84 -26.43
N LEU A 566 16.43 20.04 -25.80
CA LEU A 566 16.82 18.94 -24.95
C LEU A 566 17.60 17.88 -25.73
N LYS A 567 18.70 17.47 -25.15
CA LYS A 567 19.52 16.37 -25.60
C LYS A 567 19.55 15.28 -24.54
N VAL A 568 19.42 14.05 -24.96
CA VAL A 568 19.30 12.89 -24.07
C VAL A 568 20.40 11.89 -24.40
N PHE A 569 20.97 11.32 -23.36
CA PHE A 569 21.82 10.15 -23.44
C PHE A 569 21.31 9.12 -22.43
N ALA A 570 21.34 7.83 -22.76
CA ALA A 570 20.90 6.79 -21.85
C ALA A 570 21.89 5.63 -21.76
N ARG A 571 21.95 4.99 -20.60
CA ARG A 571 22.71 3.78 -20.36
C ARG A 571 21.92 2.76 -19.56
N TYR A 572 22.27 1.50 -19.71
CA TYR A 572 21.87 0.41 -18.84
C TYR A 572 23.10 -0.16 -18.15
N GLY A 573 23.04 -0.32 -16.84
CA GLY A 573 24.02 -1.01 -16.02
C GLY A 573 23.48 -2.38 -15.65
N ASP A 574 24.04 -3.42 -16.26
CA ASP A 574 23.76 -4.81 -16.00
C ASP A 574 24.75 -5.30 -14.93
N ILE A 575 24.24 -5.70 -13.79
CA ILE A 575 25.04 -6.24 -12.69
C ILE A 575 24.92 -7.74 -12.70
N SER A 576 25.95 -8.42 -13.14
CA SER A 576 26.03 -9.89 -13.01
C SER A 576 26.98 -10.28 -11.89
N SER A 577 26.65 -11.34 -11.16
CA SER A 577 27.51 -11.90 -10.14
C SER A 577 27.42 -13.43 -10.15
N ALA A 578 28.56 -14.06 -10.35
CA ALA A 578 28.67 -15.52 -10.25
C ALA A 578 28.44 -16.06 -8.82
N ASN A 579 28.53 -15.19 -7.79
CA ASN A 579 28.56 -15.60 -6.38
C ASN A 579 27.61 -14.80 -5.47
N GLY A 580 26.63 -14.08 -6.01
CA GLY A 580 25.81 -13.21 -5.19
C GLY A 580 26.63 -12.01 -4.68
N LEU A 581 26.16 -11.33 -3.74
CA LEU A 581 26.63 -10.14 -3.07
C LEU A 581 28.15 -10.11 -2.78
N GLY A 582 28.86 -9.05 -3.19
CA GLY A 582 30.21 -8.83 -2.74
C GLY A 582 31.18 -8.22 -3.74
N THR A 583 32.46 -8.45 -3.53
CA THR A 583 33.59 -7.86 -4.27
C THR A 583 33.74 -8.39 -5.71
N ASP A 584 32.97 -9.39 -6.09
CA ASP A 584 33.11 -10.11 -7.37
C ASP A 584 32.03 -9.70 -8.40
N LYS A 585 31.40 -8.55 -8.20
CA LYS A 585 30.42 -8.00 -9.15
C LYS A 585 31.08 -7.62 -10.47
N VAL A 586 30.47 -8.06 -11.54
CA VAL A 586 30.82 -7.64 -12.89
C VAL A 586 29.70 -6.72 -13.38
N GLU A 587 29.99 -5.44 -13.53
CA GLU A 587 29.09 -4.48 -14.16
C GLU A 587 29.39 -4.42 -15.66
N VAL A 588 28.39 -4.71 -16.49
CA VAL A 588 28.44 -4.50 -17.93
C VAL A 588 27.55 -3.32 -18.26
N ARG A 589 28.12 -2.26 -18.87
CA ARG A 589 27.36 -1.08 -19.25
C ARG A 589 27.06 -1.10 -20.74
N SER A 590 25.79 -0.99 -21.07
CA SER A 590 25.29 -0.75 -22.40
C SER A 590 24.88 0.70 -22.59
N TYR A 591 25.05 1.26 -23.78
CA TYR A 591 24.84 2.68 -24.06
C TYR A 591 24.03 2.89 -25.33
N PHE A 592 23.42 4.07 -25.49
CA PHE A 592 22.97 4.55 -26.78
C PHE A 592 24.14 4.46 -27.79
N ALA A 593 23.89 3.92 -28.95
CA ALA A 593 24.80 3.91 -30.10
C ALA A 593 26.23 3.50 -29.78
N ASN A 594 26.46 2.22 -29.47
CA ASN A 594 27.75 1.49 -29.57
C ASN A 594 29.02 2.30 -29.31
N SER A 595 29.20 2.84 -28.16
CA SER A 595 30.38 3.67 -27.94
C SER A 595 31.14 3.34 -26.64
N ASN A 596 32.30 3.91 -26.41
CA ASN A 596 33.33 3.55 -25.42
C ASN A 596 33.15 4.22 -24.03
N ALA A 597 33.86 3.83 -23.00
CA ALA A 597 33.79 4.37 -21.64
C ALA A 597 33.91 5.91 -21.57
N SER A 598 33.07 6.60 -20.83
CA SER A 598 32.92 8.06 -20.60
C SER A 598 31.95 8.81 -21.55
N HIS A 599 30.96 8.11 -22.05
CA HIS A 599 30.01 8.61 -23.05
C HIS A 599 29.10 9.70 -22.55
N GLU A 600 28.70 9.66 -21.29
CA GLU A 600 27.91 10.71 -20.67
C GLU A 600 28.62 12.06 -20.57
N LYS A 601 29.94 12.06 -20.75
CA LYS A 601 30.79 13.26 -20.71
C LYS A 601 31.05 13.89 -22.09
N ASP A 602 30.64 13.22 -23.17
CA ASP A 602 30.82 13.71 -24.54
C ASP A 602 29.44 14.02 -25.18
N ILE A 603 29.20 15.32 -25.41
CA ILE A 603 27.94 15.81 -25.98
C ILE A 603 27.63 15.21 -27.37
N ALA A 604 28.64 14.75 -28.09
CA ALA A 604 28.46 14.11 -29.41
C ALA A 604 27.69 12.78 -29.32
N ASN A 605 27.61 12.19 -28.15
CA ASN A 605 26.84 10.97 -27.91
C ASN A 605 25.36 11.22 -27.55
N TYR A 606 24.98 12.47 -27.29
CA TYR A 606 23.63 12.86 -26.97
C TYR A 606 22.79 12.99 -28.24
N ILE A 607 21.56 12.51 -28.16
CA ILE A 607 20.58 12.57 -29.24
C ILE A 607 19.59 13.70 -28.92
N SER A 608 19.23 14.49 -29.93
CA SER A 608 18.15 15.47 -29.77
C SER A 608 16.86 14.77 -29.41
N ILE A 609 16.11 15.32 -28.47
CA ILE A 609 14.82 14.76 -28.11
C ILE A 609 13.88 14.64 -29.32
N ASN A 610 13.94 15.61 -30.25
CA ASN A 610 13.15 15.61 -31.48
C ASN A 610 13.45 14.43 -32.43
N ASP A 611 14.64 13.82 -32.31
CA ASP A 611 15.01 12.64 -33.09
C ASP A 611 14.56 11.33 -32.41
N LEU A 612 14.12 11.38 -31.15
CA LEU A 612 13.67 10.25 -30.35
C LEU A 612 12.13 10.14 -30.25
N LEU A 613 11.43 11.22 -30.55
CA LEU A 613 9.97 11.29 -30.63
C LEU A 613 9.45 10.81 -32.03
#